data_82e8e0f82328aa1ba5eeaa73581e6ed9
#
_entry.id   82e8e0f82328aa1ba5eeaa73581e6ed9
#
_cell.length_a   1.000
_cell.length_b   1.000
_cell.length_c   1.000
_cell.angle_alpha   90.00
_cell.angle_beta   90.00
_cell.angle_gamma   90.00
#
_symmetry.space_group_name_H-M   'P 1'
#
loop_
_entity.id
_entity.type
_entity.pdbx_description
1 polymer ?
#
loop_
_entity_poly.entity_id
_entity_poly.type
_entity_poly.pdbx_seq_one_letter_code
_entity_poly.pdbx_strand_id
1 'polypeptide(L)'
;MDSITETFSQMAISAYTKERLAFAKFSIPTPVQTAAIPQALAGKDVLATAQTGTGKTLAFLIPVMERMLQEKTPGIAALALVPTRELAMQVVEQYNALRGKLLGPAALVVGGLSEGLQLSNLRKGARLVVATPGRLEDFLSRKLVHFRDLRVLILDEADRMLDMGFLPAIRRIASVLPKERQTLCFSATLEASVVHLVKDYMRNPVRLAFGSVLKPSENVRVQAFEVASDRKLPLLHRLLSKETGRCLIFTRTKRGAERLSITLSRDGFAASTIHGGRTQSQRTAALTGFQQGRIRVLVATDLASRGIHVQDIAHVINYDLPDIAENFIHRVGRTGRAGGHGVASTLFGREQRSELMALERTLGIKMERMRAEGDPGEKQPPAVKLALERFQSNTKSRIGQLPGEILQAQV
;
A
#
# COMPACT_ATOMS: atom_id res chain seq x y z
N MET A 1 0.78 11.28 33.87
CA MET A 1 -0.16 12.07 33.06
C MET A 1 -0.75 11.13 32.05
N ASP A 2 -1.93 10.62 32.33
CA ASP A 2 -2.68 9.75 31.42
C ASP A 2 -3.01 10.57 30.16
N SER A 3 -2.38 10.27 29.06
CA SER A 3 -2.73 10.87 27.76
C SER A 3 -4.12 10.37 27.40
N ILE A 4 -5.12 11.25 27.54
CA ILE A 4 -6.48 11.00 27.06
C ILE A 4 -6.36 10.67 25.58
N THR A 5 -6.54 9.41 25.23
CA THR A 5 -6.49 8.96 23.83
C THR A 5 -7.73 9.52 23.14
N GLU A 6 -7.56 10.50 22.28
CA GLU A 6 -8.65 11.07 21.49
C GLU A 6 -9.31 9.98 20.65
N THR A 7 -10.64 9.96 20.61
CA THR A 7 -11.43 8.99 19.84
C THR A 7 -12.14 9.68 18.68
N PHE A 8 -12.51 8.95 17.64
CA PHE A 8 -13.31 9.52 16.54
C PHE A 8 -14.66 10.08 17.02
N SER A 9 -15.21 9.57 18.11
CA SER A 9 -16.45 10.10 18.71
C SER A 9 -16.30 11.53 19.23
N GLN A 10 -15.09 11.93 19.62
CA GLN A 10 -14.78 13.26 20.15
C GLN A 10 -14.44 14.28 19.04
N MET A 11 -14.13 13.81 17.83
CA MET A 11 -13.84 14.70 16.70
C MET A 11 -15.06 15.51 16.25
N ALA A 12 -14.82 16.69 15.70
CA ALA A 12 -15.84 17.57 15.13
C ALA A 12 -16.30 17.09 13.74
N ILE A 13 -16.83 15.88 13.67
CA ILE A 13 -17.42 15.26 12.48
C ILE A 13 -18.88 14.91 12.73
N SER A 14 -19.67 14.75 11.65
CA SER A 14 -21.10 14.46 11.76
C SER A 14 -21.40 13.16 12.50
N ALA A 15 -22.59 13.09 13.11
CA ALA A 15 -23.06 11.86 13.76
C ALA A 15 -23.09 10.69 12.76
N TYR A 16 -23.42 10.95 11.49
CA TYR A 16 -23.41 9.96 10.43
C TYR A 16 -22.01 9.36 10.22
N THR A 17 -20.99 10.19 10.07
CA THR A 17 -19.60 9.70 9.88
C THR A 17 -19.12 8.94 11.12
N LYS A 18 -19.45 9.40 12.34
CA LYS A 18 -19.13 8.66 13.59
C LYS A 18 -19.74 7.26 13.60
N GLU A 19 -21.00 7.14 13.24
CA GLU A 19 -21.71 5.86 13.14
C GLU A 19 -21.03 4.94 12.11
N ARG A 20 -20.68 5.47 10.94
CA ARG A 20 -20.04 4.70 9.88
C ARG A 20 -18.62 4.22 10.27
N LEU A 21 -17.86 5.04 10.98
CA LEU A 21 -16.55 4.65 11.53
C LEU A 21 -16.68 3.55 12.59
N ALA A 22 -17.65 3.69 13.50
CA ALA A 22 -17.92 2.68 14.53
C ALA A 22 -18.34 1.34 13.90
N PHE A 23 -19.23 1.36 12.89
CA PHE A 23 -19.64 0.17 12.14
C PHE A 23 -18.45 -0.51 11.46
N ALA A 24 -17.52 0.27 10.91
CA ALA A 24 -16.30 -0.24 10.29
C ALA A 24 -15.18 -0.55 11.32
N LYS A 25 -15.49 -0.50 12.63
CA LYS A 25 -14.59 -0.79 13.76
C LYS A 25 -13.39 0.15 13.87
N PHE A 26 -13.52 1.38 13.41
CA PHE A 26 -12.55 2.44 13.65
C PHE A 26 -12.98 3.24 14.91
N SER A 27 -12.21 3.15 15.99
CA SER A 27 -12.51 3.84 17.26
C SER A 27 -11.49 4.92 17.59
N ILE A 28 -10.21 4.63 17.38
CA ILE A 28 -9.10 5.49 17.76
C ILE A 28 -8.42 6.01 16.49
N PRO A 29 -8.32 7.34 16.31
CA PRO A 29 -7.60 7.91 15.18
C PRO A 29 -6.08 7.73 15.35
N THR A 30 -5.40 7.55 14.24
CA THR A 30 -3.94 7.57 14.21
C THR A 30 -3.42 9.02 14.32
N PRO A 31 -2.14 9.23 14.69
CA PRO A 31 -1.57 10.59 14.79
C PRO A 31 -1.77 11.45 13.54
N VAL A 32 -1.64 10.86 12.33
CA VAL A 32 -1.88 11.60 11.08
C VAL A 32 -3.35 11.98 10.92
N GLN A 33 -4.28 11.15 11.37
CA GLN A 33 -5.71 11.43 11.31
C GLN A 33 -6.09 12.53 12.30
N THR A 34 -5.62 12.43 13.56
CA THR A 34 -5.88 13.43 14.59
C THR A 34 -5.44 14.83 14.15
N ALA A 35 -4.28 14.95 13.50
CA ALA A 35 -3.77 16.25 13.10
C ALA A 35 -4.33 16.73 11.74
N ALA A 36 -4.52 15.85 10.76
CA ALA A 36 -4.91 16.26 9.41
C ALA A 36 -6.41 16.51 9.27
N ILE A 37 -7.27 15.70 9.90
CA ILE A 37 -8.73 15.82 9.76
C ILE A 37 -9.24 17.20 10.16
N PRO A 38 -8.90 17.77 11.33
CA PRO A 38 -9.39 19.10 11.73
C PRO A 38 -8.96 20.21 10.75
N GLN A 39 -7.73 20.17 10.26
CA GLN A 39 -7.24 21.15 9.30
C GLN A 39 -7.95 21.07 7.95
N ALA A 40 -8.18 19.84 7.49
CA ALA A 40 -8.91 19.61 6.24
C ALA A 40 -10.38 19.99 6.34
N LEU A 41 -11.04 19.75 7.48
CA LEU A 41 -12.42 20.19 7.76
C LEU A 41 -12.52 21.73 7.81
N ALA A 42 -11.48 22.40 8.28
CA ALA A 42 -11.39 23.87 8.24
C ALA A 42 -11.13 24.44 6.82
N GLY A 43 -11.11 23.61 5.78
CA GLY A 43 -10.92 24.02 4.39
C GLY A 43 -9.47 24.37 4.01
N LYS A 44 -8.50 24.12 4.89
CA LYS A 44 -7.08 24.40 4.62
C LYS A 44 -6.47 23.33 3.71
N ASP A 45 -5.52 23.74 2.89
CA ASP A 45 -4.65 22.80 2.21
C ASP A 45 -3.75 22.10 3.24
N VAL A 46 -3.56 20.79 3.09
CA VAL A 46 -2.78 19.96 4.03
C VAL A 46 -1.69 19.22 3.28
N LEU A 47 -0.44 19.42 3.69
CA LEU A 47 0.70 18.60 3.29
C LEU A 47 1.08 17.71 4.47
N ALA A 48 0.78 16.42 4.38
CA ALA A 48 1.09 15.46 5.42
C ALA A 48 2.20 14.51 4.97
N THR A 49 3.31 14.49 5.73
CA THR A 49 4.39 13.54 5.54
C THR A 49 4.22 12.39 6.53
N ALA A 50 3.93 11.21 6.04
CA ALA A 50 3.71 10.02 6.87
C ALA A 50 3.98 8.74 6.07
N GLN A 51 4.51 7.71 6.74
CA GLN A 51 4.77 6.40 6.14
C GLN A 51 3.49 5.71 5.65
N THR A 52 3.63 4.73 4.75
CA THR A 52 2.50 3.87 4.35
C THR A 52 2.03 3.04 5.55
N GLY A 53 0.70 2.88 5.68
CA GLY A 53 0.09 2.14 6.80
C GLY A 53 -0.23 2.98 8.03
N THR A 54 0.07 4.28 8.05
CA THR A 54 -0.26 5.19 9.16
C THR A 54 -1.71 5.68 9.17
N GLY A 55 -2.55 5.23 8.23
CA GLY A 55 -3.96 5.61 8.19
C GLY A 55 -4.27 6.85 7.34
N LYS A 56 -3.37 7.27 6.43
CA LYS A 56 -3.56 8.43 5.54
C LYS A 56 -4.90 8.43 4.79
N THR A 57 -5.36 7.25 4.37
CA THR A 57 -6.61 7.14 3.60
C THR A 57 -7.82 7.68 4.36
N LEU A 58 -7.99 7.37 5.63
CA LEU A 58 -9.06 7.95 6.45
C LEU A 58 -8.83 9.44 6.70
N ALA A 59 -7.59 9.88 6.81
CA ALA A 59 -7.26 11.29 7.04
C ALA A 59 -7.78 12.22 5.91
N PHE A 60 -7.88 11.72 4.67
CA PHE A 60 -8.51 12.49 3.58
C PHE A 60 -9.95 12.06 3.27
N LEU A 61 -10.33 10.78 3.44
CA LEU A 61 -11.69 10.35 3.15
C LEU A 61 -12.72 10.99 4.09
N ILE A 62 -12.41 11.10 5.39
CA ILE A 62 -13.33 11.70 6.37
C ILE A 62 -13.69 13.15 6.01
N PRO A 63 -12.75 14.08 5.80
CA PRO A 63 -13.08 15.45 5.40
C PRO A 63 -13.82 15.53 4.07
N VAL A 64 -13.47 14.67 3.10
CA VAL A 64 -14.17 14.60 1.81
C VAL A 64 -15.61 14.16 1.98
N MET A 65 -15.86 13.15 2.81
CA MET A 65 -17.22 12.66 3.11
C MET A 65 -18.05 13.74 3.82
N GLU A 66 -17.47 14.42 4.82
CA GLU A 66 -18.13 15.51 5.54
C GLU A 66 -18.54 16.64 4.58
N ARG A 67 -17.63 17.04 3.69
CA ARG A 67 -17.95 18.04 2.67
C ARG A 67 -19.06 17.60 1.74
N MET A 68 -19.05 16.34 1.28
CA MET A 68 -20.11 15.80 0.42
C MET A 68 -21.47 15.71 1.11
N LEU A 69 -21.50 15.50 2.43
CA LEU A 69 -22.73 15.51 3.22
C LEU A 69 -23.33 16.91 3.35
N GLN A 70 -22.46 17.94 3.45
CA GLN A 70 -22.88 19.34 3.55
C GLN A 70 -23.27 19.92 2.20
N GLU A 71 -22.47 19.66 1.16
CA GLU A 71 -22.66 20.20 -0.19
C GLU A 71 -23.41 19.19 -1.07
N LYS A 72 -24.70 19.43 -1.32
CA LYS A 72 -25.55 18.58 -2.18
C LYS A 72 -25.44 18.88 -3.67
N THR A 73 -24.43 19.63 -4.10
CA THR A 73 -24.22 19.99 -5.51
C THR A 73 -24.00 18.73 -6.35
N PRO A 74 -24.68 18.55 -7.49
CA PRO A 74 -24.43 17.43 -8.38
C PRO A 74 -23.02 17.50 -8.99
N GLY A 75 -22.50 16.37 -9.46
CA GLY A 75 -21.20 16.31 -10.11
C GLY A 75 -20.08 15.78 -9.21
N ILE A 76 -18.87 15.70 -9.76
CA ILE A 76 -17.70 15.16 -9.09
C ILE A 76 -17.15 16.22 -8.15
N ALA A 77 -17.29 16.00 -6.85
CA ALA A 77 -16.85 16.91 -5.80
C ALA A 77 -15.38 16.69 -5.39
N ALA A 78 -14.86 15.46 -5.50
CA ALA A 78 -13.50 15.13 -5.12
C ALA A 78 -12.80 14.21 -6.13
N LEU A 79 -11.50 14.45 -6.31
CA LEU A 79 -10.59 13.65 -7.12
C LEU A 79 -9.40 13.22 -6.27
N ALA A 80 -9.17 11.91 -6.16
CA ALA A 80 -7.97 11.35 -5.57
C ALA A 80 -7.07 10.79 -6.67
N LEU A 81 -5.87 11.34 -6.82
CA LEU A 81 -4.81 10.80 -7.67
C LEU A 81 -3.91 9.92 -6.84
N VAL A 82 -3.68 8.71 -7.32
CA VAL A 82 -2.85 7.70 -6.67
C VAL A 82 -1.93 7.01 -7.68
N PRO A 83 -0.74 6.53 -7.28
CA PRO A 83 0.25 6.00 -8.22
C PRO A 83 -0.15 4.67 -8.88
N THR A 84 -0.94 3.84 -8.20
CA THR A 84 -1.20 2.47 -8.65
C THR A 84 -2.69 2.13 -8.63
N ARG A 85 -3.06 1.16 -9.47
CA ARG A 85 -4.42 0.64 -9.57
C ARG A 85 -4.87 -0.03 -8.28
N GLU A 86 -3.95 -0.75 -7.66
CA GLU A 86 -4.18 -1.46 -6.41
C GLU A 86 -4.54 -0.49 -5.29
N LEU A 87 -3.79 0.60 -5.16
CA LEU A 87 -4.10 1.65 -4.19
C LEU A 87 -5.42 2.32 -4.50
N ALA A 88 -5.70 2.61 -5.79
CA ALA A 88 -6.99 3.17 -6.20
C ALA A 88 -8.17 2.27 -5.80
N MET A 89 -8.04 0.97 -6.02
CA MET A 89 -9.08 -0.01 -5.64
C MET A 89 -9.29 -0.03 -4.12
N GLN A 90 -8.23 0.01 -3.33
CA GLN A 90 -8.29 0.04 -1.87
C GLN A 90 -8.96 1.30 -1.33
N VAL A 91 -8.63 2.47 -1.90
CA VAL A 91 -9.28 3.73 -1.53
C VAL A 91 -10.77 3.66 -1.83
N VAL A 92 -11.16 3.15 -3.01
CA VAL A 92 -12.58 2.95 -3.38
C VAL A 92 -13.27 1.97 -2.44
N GLU A 93 -12.64 0.85 -2.11
CA GLU A 93 -13.17 -0.15 -1.18
C GLU A 93 -13.40 0.45 0.21
N GLN A 94 -12.40 1.18 0.73
CA GLN A 94 -12.51 1.83 2.04
C GLN A 94 -13.59 2.93 2.05
N TYR A 95 -13.69 3.74 1.01
CA TYR A 95 -14.76 4.70 0.86
C TYR A 95 -16.14 4.01 0.82
N ASN A 96 -16.30 2.94 0.04
CA ASN A 96 -17.56 2.21 -0.07
C ASN A 96 -17.99 1.55 1.24
N ALA A 97 -17.04 1.11 2.08
CA ALA A 97 -17.33 0.59 3.42
C ALA A 97 -17.89 1.69 4.36
N LEU A 98 -17.45 2.94 4.17
CA LEU A 98 -17.80 4.06 5.03
C LEU A 98 -18.98 4.89 4.52
N ARG A 99 -19.18 5.01 3.21
CA ARG A 99 -20.15 5.94 2.60
C ARG A 99 -21.62 5.72 3.02
N GLY A 100 -21.98 4.50 3.43
CA GLY A 100 -23.36 4.13 3.78
C GLY A 100 -24.36 4.40 2.65
N LYS A 101 -25.56 4.89 3.01
CA LYS A 101 -26.66 5.16 2.05
C LYS A 101 -26.72 6.62 1.59
N LEU A 102 -26.19 7.56 2.35
CA LEU A 102 -26.29 9.00 2.06
C LEU A 102 -25.31 9.49 0.98
N LEU A 103 -24.20 8.80 0.81
CA LEU A 103 -23.19 9.15 -0.20
C LEU A 103 -23.22 8.15 -1.36
N GLY A 104 -23.13 8.68 -2.58
CA GLY A 104 -23.05 7.90 -3.80
C GLY A 104 -21.76 7.03 -3.88
N PRO A 105 -21.67 6.10 -4.83
CA PRO A 105 -20.46 5.29 -5.01
C PRO A 105 -19.28 6.14 -5.47
N ALA A 106 -18.05 5.68 -5.23
CA ALA A 106 -16.89 6.22 -5.89
C ALA A 106 -16.74 5.62 -7.30
N ALA A 107 -16.20 6.42 -8.23
CA ALA A 107 -15.77 5.92 -9.54
C ALA A 107 -14.27 5.65 -9.54
N LEU A 108 -13.89 4.49 -10.06
CA LEU A 108 -12.52 4.08 -10.27
C LEU A 108 -12.11 4.37 -11.71
N VAL A 109 -10.98 5.11 -11.92
CA VAL A 109 -10.45 5.45 -13.24
C VAL A 109 -8.98 5.03 -13.34
N VAL A 110 -8.75 3.80 -13.80
CA VAL A 110 -7.41 3.19 -13.85
C VAL A 110 -7.20 2.44 -15.15
N GLY A 111 -5.96 2.36 -15.63
CA GLY A 111 -5.62 1.59 -16.82
C GLY A 111 -5.81 0.08 -16.61
N GLY A 112 -5.99 -0.68 -17.70
CA GLY A 112 -6.05 -2.14 -17.67
C GLY A 112 -7.33 -2.76 -17.16
N LEU A 113 -8.37 -1.96 -16.90
CA LEU A 113 -9.75 -2.40 -16.64
C LEU A 113 -10.65 -1.92 -17.77
N SER A 114 -11.84 -2.55 -17.89
CA SER A 114 -12.83 -2.21 -18.91
C SER A 114 -13.21 -0.73 -18.87
N GLU A 115 -13.00 -0.03 -19.98
CA GLU A 115 -13.34 1.39 -20.12
C GLU A 115 -14.85 1.64 -19.98
N GLY A 116 -15.67 0.82 -20.66
CA GLY A 116 -17.12 0.95 -20.62
C GLY A 116 -17.68 0.87 -19.20
N LEU A 117 -17.10 -0.02 -18.37
CA LEU A 117 -17.50 -0.15 -16.97
C LEU A 117 -17.13 1.09 -16.14
N GLN A 118 -15.94 1.65 -16.37
CA GLN A 118 -15.49 2.87 -15.70
C GLN A 118 -16.37 4.07 -16.06
N LEU A 119 -16.69 4.25 -17.34
CA LEU A 119 -17.59 5.29 -17.83
C LEU A 119 -19.02 5.12 -17.28
N SER A 120 -19.51 3.90 -17.22
CA SER A 120 -20.81 3.61 -16.60
C SER A 120 -20.85 4.04 -15.14
N ASN A 121 -19.81 3.75 -14.37
CA ASN A 121 -19.72 4.13 -12.96
C ASN A 121 -19.63 5.65 -12.76
N LEU A 122 -18.92 6.36 -13.62
CA LEU A 122 -18.89 7.83 -13.61
C LEU A 122 -20.31 8.42 -13.85
N ARG A 123 -21.06 7.86 -14.80
CA ARG A 123 -22.44 8.32 -15.14
C ARG A 123 -23.47 8.02 -14.05
N LYS A 124 -23.20 7.08 -13.14
CA LYS A 124 -24.09 6.75 -12.00
C LYS A 124 -24.09 7.80 -10.88
N GLY A 125 -23.52 8.98 -11.11
CA GLY A 125 -23.49 10.07 -10.14
C GLY A 125 -22.39 9.93 -9.10
N ALA A 126 -21.25 9.38 -9.47
CA ALA A 126 -20.08 9.33 -8.59
C ALA A 126 -19.63 10.74 -8.22
N ARG A 127 -19.55 11.03 -6.93
CA ARG A 127 -19.06 12.30 -6.40
C ARG A 127 -17.57 12.27 -6.02
N LEU A 128 -17.02 11.08 -5.81
CA LEU A 128 -15.58 10.82 -5.63
C LEU A 128 -15.07 10.03 -6.83
N VAL A 129 -14.02 10.52 -7.45
CA VAL A 129 -13.24 9.81 -8.46
C VAL A 129 -11.88 9.45 -7.86
N VAL A 130 -11.49 8.19 -7.94
CA VAL A 130 -10.15 7.73 -7.57
C VAL A 130 -9.46 7.23 -8.84
N ALA A 131 -8.32 7.82 -9.17
CA ALA A 131 -7.71 7.63 -10.47
C ALA A 131 -6.19 7.44 -10.41
N THR A 132 -5.65 6.71 -11.40
CA THR A 132 -4.24 6.80 -11.76
C THR A 132 -4.03 7.87 -12.84
N PRO A 133 -2.95 8.69 -12.77
CA PRO A 133 -2.80 9.85 -13.63
C PRO A 133 -2.93 9.56 -15.13
N GLY A 134 -2.28 8.51 -15.65
CA GLY A 134 -2.28 8.23 -17.08
C GLY A 134 -3.66 7.89 -17.66
N ARG A 135 -4.51 7.14 -16.93
CA ARG A 135 -5.87 6.82 -17.42
C ARG A 135 -6.80 8.02 -17.30
N LEU A 136 -6.66 8.80 -16.25
CA LEU A 136 -7.46 10.00 -16.09
C LEU A 136 -7.14 11.04 -17.18
N GLU A 137 -5.87 11.20 -17.51
CA GLU A 137 -5.41 12.05 -18.60
C GLU A 137 -6.02 11.62 -19.95
N ASP A 138 -6.01 10.32 -20.25
CA ASP A 138 -6.67 9.76 -21.45
C ASP A 138 -8.17 10.12 -21.46
N PHE A 139 -8.88 9.97 -20.37
CA PHE A 139 -10.31 10.32 -20.30
C PHE A 139 -10.56 11.82 -20.45
N LEU A 140 -9.70 12.66 -19.87
CA LEU A 140 -9.80 14.12 -20.01
C LEU A 140 -9.51 14.57 -21.45
N SER A 141 -8.47 14.04 -22.08
CA SER A 141 -8.12 14.38 -23.47
C SER A 141 -9.24 14.03 -24.46
N ARG A 142 -9.94 12.94 -24.19
CA ARG A 142 -11.10 12.46 -24.97
C ARG A 142 -12.43 13.07 -24.51
N LYS A 143 -12.40 14.03 -23.55
CA LYS A 143 -13.60 14.72 -23.00
C LYS A 143 -14.64 13.74 -22.42
N LEU A 144 -14.23 12.59 -21.91
CA LEU A 144 -15.12 11.57 -21.33
C LEU A 144 -15.49 11.88 -19.86
N VAL A 145 -14.73 12.74 -19.19
CA VAL A 145 -14.97 13.19 -17.82
C VAL A 145 -14.63 14.67 -17.69
N HIS A 146 -15.32 15.37 -16.80
CA HIS A 146 -15.04 16.76 -16.47
C HIS A 146 -15.22 17.00 -14.96
N PHE A 147 -14.48 17.98 -14.45
CA PHE A 147 -14.38 18.28 -13.01
C PHE A 147 -14.82 19.72 -12.69
N ARG A 148 -15.90 20.21 -13.32
CA ARG A 148 -16.35 21.61 -13.13
C ARG A 148 -16.75 21.89 -11.67
N ASP A 149 -17.28 20.88 -10.98
CA ASP A 149 -17.79 21.01 -9.62
C ASP A 149 -16.79 20.51 -8.57
N LEU A 150 -15.52 20.27 -8.97
CA LEU A 150 -14.50 19.78 -8.06
C LEU A 150 -14.20 20.79 -6.94
N ARG A 151 -14.22 20.31 -5.71
CA ARG A 151 -13.89 21.07 -4.49
C ARG A 151 -12.61 20.58 -3.82
N VAL A 152 -12.28 19.31 -3.96
CA VAL A 152 -11.12 18.71 -3.29
C VAL A 152 -10.29 17.89 -4.26
N LEU A 153 -8.99 18.21 -4.34
CA LEU A 153 -7.96 17.40 -4.98
C LEU A 153 -7.14 16.70 -3.91
N ILE A 154 -7.02 15.38 -4.01
CA ILE A 154 -6.15 14.57 -3.16
C ILE A 154 -5.01 14.03 -4.01
N LEU A 155 -3.78 14.19 -3.52
CA LEU A 155 -2.57 13.58 -4.06
C LEU A 155 -2.03 12.60 -3.01
N ASP A 156 -2.28 11.31 -3.17
CA ASP A 156 -1.80 10.30 -2.21
C ASP A 156 -0.59 9.55 -2.77
N GLU A 157 0.41 9.32 -1.94
CA GLU A 157 1.74 8.84 -2.31
C GLU A 157 2.36 9.71 -3.44
N ALA A 158 2.39 11.04 -3.20
CA ALA A 158 2.81 12.03 -4.19
C ALA A 158 4.25 11.81 -4.67
N ASP A 159 5.20 11.58 -3.74
CA ASP A 159 6.59 11.22 -4.02
C ASP A 159 6.66 10.09 -5.04
N ARG A 160 5.86 9.10 -4.85
CA ARG A 160 5.81 7.93 -5.68
C ARG A 160 5.22 8.16 -7.08
N MET A 161 4.22 9.02 -7.19
CA MET A 161 3.73 9.43 -8.51
C MET A 161 4.83 10.14 -9.31
N LEU A 162 5.67 10.91 -8.64
CA LEU A 162 6.80 11.61 -9.24
C LEU A 162 7.91 10.64 -9.68
N ASP A 163 8.27 9.66 -8.84
CA ASP A 163 9.21 8.58 -9.17
C ASP A 163 8.78 7.76 -10.39
N MET A 164 7.48 7.58 -10.56
CA MET A 164 6.90 6.89 -11.71
C MET A 164 6.81 7.76 -12.98
N GLY A 165 7.28 9.00 -12.92
CA GLY A 165 7.27 9.93 -14.04
C GLY A 165 5.89 10.53 -14.35
N PHE A 166 4.95 10.51 -13.41
CA PHE A 166 3.60 11.03 -13.63
C PHE A 166 3.50 12.56 -13.52
N LEU A 167 4.58 13.28 -13.22
CA LEU A 167 4.54 14.74 -13.12
C LEU A 167 3.92 15.43 -14.35
N PRO A 168 4.25 15.06 -15.62
CA PRO A 168 3.60 15.66 -16.78
C PRO A 168 2.09 15.42 -16.84
N ALA A 169 1.63 14.22 -16.49
CA ALA A 169 0.21 13.87 -16.45
C ALA A 169 -0.52 14.66 -15.33
N ILE A 170 0.07 14.75 -14.14
CA ILE A 170 -0.48 15.52 -13.02
C ILE A 170 -0.62 17.00 -13.42
N ARG A 171 0.38 17.59 -14.10
CA ARG A 171 0.31 18.96 -14.60
C ARG A 171 -0.85 19.17 -15.57
N ARG A 172 -1.03 18.29 -16.54
CA ARG A 172 -2.14 18.38 -17.50
C ARG A 172 -3.50 18.19 -16.83
N ILE A 173 -3.62 17.25 -15.89
CA ILE A 173 -4.85 17.11 -15.10
C ILE A 173 -5.13 18.37 -14.30
N ALA A 174 -4.17 18.88 -13.55
CA ALA A 174 -4.35 20.03 -12.67
C ALA A 174 -4.72 21.32 -13.44
N SER A 175 -4.26 21.46 -14.70
CA SER A 175 -4.55 22.63 -15.55
C SER A 175 -6.03 22.74 -15.96
N VAL A 176 -6.77 21.63 -15.96
CA VAL A 176 -8.20 21.60 -16.31
C VAL A 176 -9.13 21.57 -15.09
N LEU A 177 -8.57 21.50 -13.88
CA LEU A 177 -9.34 21.54 -12.64
C LEU A 177 -9.67 23.00 -12.23
N PRO A 178 -10.76 23.23 -11.49
CA PRO A 178 -11.07 24.54 -10.92
C PRO A 178 -9.90 25.09 -10.09
N LYS A 179 -9.62 26.38 -10.23
CA LYS A 179 -8.59 27.05 -9.42
C LYS A 179 -8.97 27.12 -7.94
N GLU A 180 -10.26 27.38 -7.67
CA GLU A 180 -10.82 27.44 -6.33
C GLU A 180 -11.12 26.01 -5.85
N ARG A 181 -10.14 25.36 -5.23
CA ARG A 181 -10.24 24.02 -4.63
C ARG A 181 -9.33 23.90 -3.43
N GLN A 182 -9.64 23.00 -2.56
CA GLN A 182 -8.74 22.52 -1.50
C GLN A 182 -7.84 21.42 -2.06
N THR A 183 -6.56 21.41 -1.68
CA THR A 183 -5.62 20.35 -2.06
C THR A 183 -5.07 19.67 -0.82
N LEU A 184 -5.22 18.33 -0.76
CA LEU A 184 -4.69 17.47 0.30
C LEU A 184 -3.57 16.61 -0.29
N CYS A 185 -2.33 16.82 0.13
CA CYS A 185 -1.17 16.08 -0.37
C CYS A 185 -0.60 15.20 0.74
N PHE A 186 -0.50 13.91 0.45
CA PHE A 186 0.10 12.92 1.32
C PHE A 186 1.31 12.30 0.63
N SER A 187 2.43 12.27 1.34
CA SER A 187 3.70 11.75 0.82
C SER A 187 4.44 11.00 1.92
N ALA A 188 5.31 10.08 1.58
CA ALA A 188 6.23 9.49 2.54
C ALA A 188 7.49 10.36 2.69
N THR A 189 7.86 11.14 1.67
CA THR A 189 9.05 11.99 1.65
C THR A 189 8.72 13.43 1.24
N LEU A 190 9.62 14.37 1.57
CA LEU A 190 9.58 15.77 1.12
C LEU A 190 10.77 16.07 0.21
N GLU A 191 10.95 15.27 -0.84
CA GLU A 191 11.96 15.55 -1.84
C GLU A 191 11.69 16.86 -2.60
N ALA A 192 12.73 17.40 -3.24
CA ALA A 192 12.63 18.66 -4.01
C ALA A 192 11.49 18.60 -5.04
N SER A 193 11.26 17.45 -5.65
CA SER A 193 10.18 17.21 -6.61
C SER A 193 8.79 17.39 -5.99
N VAL A 194 8.57 16.88 -4.77
CA VAL A 194 7.32 17.06 -4.01
C VAL A 194 7.17 18.51 -3.59
N VAL A 195 8.25 19.18 -3.17
CA VAL A 195 8.23 20.61 -2.81
C VAL A 195 7.80 21.49 -3.99
N HIS A 196 8.26 21.19 -5.21
CA HIS A 196 7.81 21.87 -6.42
C HIS A 196 6.32 21.65 -6.69
N LEU A 197 5.85 20.42 -6.59
CA LEU A 197 4.44 20.09 -6.77
C LEU A 197 3.55 20.81 -5.75
N VAL A 198 4.00 20.91 -4.49
CA VAL A 198 3.30 21.66 -3.43
C VAL A 198 3.19 23.14 -3.78
N LYS A 199 4.28 23.77 -4.26
CA LYS A 199 4.26 25.19 -4.67
C LYS A 199 3.29 25.44 -5.83
N ASP A 200 3.20 24.50 -6.78
CA ASP A 200 2.38 24.67 -7.98
C ASP A 200 0.88 24.48 -7.70
N TYR A 201 0.51 23.63 -6.73
CA TYR A 201 -0.89 23.18 -6.58
C TYR A 201 -1.52 23.39 -5.20
N MET A 202 -0.77 23.92 -4.22
CA MET A 202 -1.28 24.15 -2.87
C MET A 202 -1.15 25.61 -2.45
N ARG A 203 -2.11 26.08 -1.63
CA ARG A 203 -2.17 27.45 -1.12
C ARG A 203 -1.91 27.47 0.38
N ASN A 204 -0.76 27.97 0.80
CA ASN A 204 -0.37 28.06 2.21
C ASN A 204 -0.69 26.79 3.02
N PRO A 205 -0.20 25.61 2.60
CA PRO A 205 -0.60 24.36 3.21
C PRO A 205 -0.13 24.27 4.66
N VAL A 206 -0.99 23.70 5.52
CA VAL A 206 -0.58 23.25 6.84
C VAL A 206 0.35 22.03 6.64
N ARG A 207 1.57 22.14 7.14
CA ARG A 207 2.58 21.07 7.05
C ARG A 207 2.55 20.21 8.29
N LEU A 208 2.31 18.94 8.10
CA LEU A 208 2.24 17.95 9.17
C LEU A 208 3.28 16.85 8.89
N ALA A 209 4.18 16.60 9.85
CA ALA A 209 5.23 15.60 9.71
C ALA A 209 5.08 14.53 10.81
N PHE A 210 4.97 13.27 10.42
CA PHE A 210 4.78 12.15 11.33
C PHE A 210 5.88 11.10 11.14
N GLY A 211 6.65 10.89 12.20
CA GLY A 211 7.74 9.91 12.25
C GLY A 211 9.01 10.36 11.54
N SER A 212 10.09 9.62 11.78
CA SER A 212 11.31 9.73 10.98
C SER A 212 11.04 9.06 9.63
N VAL A 213 10.94 9.84 8.58
CA VAL A 213 10.59 9.41 7.22
C VAL A 213 11.56 8.35 6.67
N LEU A 214 12.78 8.32 7.20
CA LEU A 214 13.87 7.47 6.72
C LEU A 214 14.26 6.34 7.68
N LYS A 215 13.43 6.00 8.69
CA LYS A 215 13.73 4.87 9.58
C LYS A 215 12.65 3.79 9.49
N PRO A 216 13.03 2.50 9.46
CA PRO A 216 12.09 1.41 9.68
C PRO A 216 11.38 1.55 11.02
N SER A 217 10.17 1.00 11.11
CA SER A 217 9.47 0.91 12.40
C SER A 217 10.34 0.16 13.43
N GLU A 218 10.33 0.61 14.69
CA GLU A 218 11.07 -0.05 15.79
C GLU A 218 10.61 -1.50 16.02
N ASN A 219 9.42 -1.85 15.57
CA ASN A 219 8.89 -3.21 15.63
C ASN A 219 9.42 -4.14 14.53
N VAL A 220 10.35 -3.66 13.67
CA VAL A 220 10.92 -4.47 12.59
C VAL A 220 12.37 -4.77 12.88
N ARG A 221 12.70 -6.05 13.05
CA ARG A 221 14.08 -6.52 13.14
C ARG A 221 14.72 -6.52 11.76
N VAL A 222 15.73 -5.68 11.56
CA VAL A 222 16.39 -5.50 10.26
C VAL A 222 17.72 -6.25 10.24
N GLN A 223 17.82 -7.24 9.33
CA GLN A 223 18.96 -8.15 9.21
C GLN A 223 19.62 -8.02 7.84
N ALA A 224 20.93 -8.28 7.77
CA ALA A 224 21.69 -8.32 6.52
C ALA A 224 22.58 -9.57 6.47
N PHE A 225 22.48 -10.31 5.35
CA PHE A 225 23.22 -11.53 5.08
C PHE A 225 24.19 -11.31 3.94
N GLU A 226 25.49 -11.41 4.22
CA GLU A 226 26.49 -11.48 3.17
C GLU A 226 26.50 -12.88 2.57
N VAL A 227 26.24 -13.01 1.28
CA VAL A 227 26.07 -14.30 0.61
C VAL A 227 26.48 -14.21 -0.87
N ALA A 228 27.21 -15.19 -1.35
CA ALA A 228 27.56 -15.29 -2.76
C ALA A 228 26.29 -15.57 -3.62
N SER A 229 26.30 -15.15 -4.87
CA SER A 229 25.12 -15.20 -5.74
C SER A 229 24.54 -16.60 -5.93
N ASP A 230 25.41 -17.61 -6.01
CA ASP A 230 25.05 -19.04 -6.13
C ASP A 230 24.46 -19.60 -4.82
N ARG A 231 24.71 -18.98 -3.69
CA ARG A 231 24.22 -19.37 -2.35
C ARG A 231 22.97 -18.61 -1.91
N LYS A 232 22.52 -17.61 -2.66
CA LYS A 232 21.29 -16.84 -2.31
C LYS A 232 20.05 -17.72 -2.24
N LEU A 233 19.86 -18.65 -3.20
CA LEU A 233 18.70 -19.53 -3.22
C LEU A 233 18.68 -20.51 -2.05
N PRO A 234 19.75 -21.25 -1.74
CA PRO A 234 19.81 -22.10 -0.53
C PRO A 234 19.54 -21.32 0.77
N LEU A 235 20.08 -20.11 0.90
CA LEU A 235 19.79 -19.26 2.07
C LEU A 235 18.32 -18.87 2.12
N LEU A 236 17.73 -18.49 0.98
CA LEU A 236 16.31 -18.15 0.89
C LEU A 236 15.43 -19.33 1.32
N HIS A 237 15.69 -20.55 0.84
CA HIS A 237 14.96 -21.76 1.26
C HIS A 237 15.00 -21.93 2.78
N ARG A 238 16.16 -21.74 3.40
CA ARG A 238 16.31 -21.83 4.86
C ARG A 238 15.51 -20.77 5.59
N LEU A 239 15.53 -19.50 5.12
CA LEU A 239 14.74 -18.43 5.70
C LEU A 239 13.23 -18.72 5.59
N LEU A 240 12.79 -19.21 4.44
CA LEU A 240 11.40 -19.58 4.21
C LEU A 240 10.96 -20.80 4.99
N SER A 241 11.85 -21.76 5.26
CA SER A 241 11.55 -22.94 6.06
C SER A 241 11.45 -22.65 7.57
N LYS A 242 12.22 -21.65 8.05
CA LYS A 242 12.14 -21.18 9.44
C LYS A 242 10.93 -20.29 9.70
N GLU A 243 10.42 -19.63 8.69
CA GLU A 243 9.27 -18.73 8.78
C GLU A 243 7.99 -19.45 8.39
N THR A 244 6.97 -19.40 9.25
CA THR A 244 5.67 -20.03 8.97
C THR A 244 4.64 -19.03 8.41
N GLY A 245 4.89 -17.74 8.58
CA GLY A 245 4.03 -16.67 8.13
C GLY A 245 4.17 -16.33 6.65
N ARG A 246 3.43 -15.33 6.22
CA ARG A 246 3.51 -14.81 4.85
C ARG A 246 4.81 -14.06 4.62
N CYS A 247 5.49 -14.37 3.50
CA CYS A 247 6.75 -13.79 3.10
C CYS A 247 6.60 -12.97 1.81
N LEU A 248 7.13 -11.75 1.81
CA LEU A 248 7.21 -10.90 0.62
C LEU A 248 8.68 -10.76 0.22
N ILE A 249 8.99 -11.17 -1.01
CA ILE A 249 10.37 -11.19 -1.53
C ILE A 249 10.50 -10.11 -2.61
N PHE A 250 11.53 -9.29 -2.53
CA PHE A 250 11.83 -8.27 -3.51
C PHE A 250 13.00 -8.65 -4.40
N THR A 251 12.78 -8.56 -5.71
CA THR A 251 13.81 -8.72 -6.74
C THR A 251 13.90 -7.46 -7.60
N ARG A 252 15.08 -7.20 -8.15
CA ARG A 252 15.35 -6.02 -8.99
C ARG A 252 14.58 -6.05 -10.31
N THR A 253 14.41 -7.22 -10.93
CA THR A 253 13.88 -7.34 -12.28
C THR A 253 12.61 -8.20 -12.38
N LYS A 254 11.76 -7.89 -13.36
CA LYS A 254 10.56 -8.69 -13.70
C LYS A 254 10.91 -10.15 -14.02
N ARG A 255 11.99 -10.37 -14.81
CA ARG A 255 12.48 -11.72 -15.16
C ARG A 255 13.01 -12.46 -13.93
N GLY A 256 13.69 -11.74 -13.02
CA GLY A 256 14.15 -12.30 -11.74
C GLY A 256 12.99 -12.74 -10.88
N ALA A 257 11.96 -11.92 -10.74
CA ALA A 257 10.74 -12.24 -9.99
C ALA A 257 10.05 -13.49 -10.54
N GLU A 258 9.87 -13.56 -11.85
CA GLU A 258 9.25 -14.70 -12.52
C GLU A 258 10.03 -16.00 -12.28
N ARG A 259 11.34 -15.97 -12.56
CA ARG A 259 12.22 -17.13 -12.39
C ARG A 259 12.22 -17.61 -10.95
N LEU A 260 12.37 -16.70 -9.99
CA LEU A 260 12.43 -17.05 -8.57
C LEU A 260 11.11 -17.66 -8.09
N SER A 261 9.97 -17.12 -8.48
CA SER A 261 8.67 -17.67 -8.09
C SER A 261 8.42 -19.08 -8.65
N ILE A 262 8.83 -19.33 -9.91
CA ILE A 262 8.75 -20.66 -10.53
C ILE A 262 9.65 -21.66 -9.80
N THR A 263 10.89 -21.26 -9.48
CA THR A 263 11.82 -22.11 -8.72
C THR A 263 11.24 -22.47 -7.36
N LEU A 264 10.79 -21.48 -6.59
CA LEU A 264 10.18 -21.72 -5.27
C LEU A 264 8.94 -22.60 -5.36
N SER A 265 8.11 -22.45 -6.40
CA SER A 265 6.94 -23.32 -6.60
C SER A 265 7.33 -24.76 -6.89
N ARG A 266 8.38 -25.01 -7.69
CA ARG A 266 8.93 -26.35 -7.93
C ARG A 266 9.49 -26.99 -6.67
N ASP A 267 10.08 -26.16 -5.81
CA ASP A 267 10.67 -26.58 -4.54
C ASP A 267 9.61 -26.74 -3.42
N GLY A 268 8.32 -26.65 -3.77
CA GLY A 268 7.19 -26.96 -2.89
C GLY A 268 6.66 -25.77 -2.06
N PHE A 269 7.14 -24.56 -2.29
CA PHE A 269 6.56 -23.38 -1.64
C PHE A 269 5.30 -22.91 -2.37
N ALA A 270 4.25 -22.53 -1.64
CA ALA A 270 3.07 -21.86 -2.22
C ALA A 270 3.47 -20.44 -2.65
N ALA A 271 4.14 -20.33 -3.80
CA ALA A 271 4.71 -19.09 -4.31
C ALA A 271 3.96 -18.54 -5.52
N SER A 272 3.95 -17.22 -5.66
CA SER A 272 3.46 -16.51 -6.85
C SER A 272 4.26 -15.23 -7.05
N THR A 273 4.05 -14.54 -8.18
CA THR A 273 4.77 -13.31 -8.49
C THR A 273 3.85 -12.16 -8.89
N ILE A 274 4.29 -10.94 -8.59
CA ILE A 274 3.64 -9.71 -9.02
C ILE A 274 4.69 -8.72 -9.59
N HIS A 275 4.54 -8.36 -10.86
CA HIS A 275 5.40 -7.38 -11.53
C HIS A 275 4.67 -6.72 -12.69
N GLY A 276 5.21 -5.63 -13.23
CA GLY A 276 4.57 -4.84 -14.29
C GLY A 276 4.39 -5.55 -15.65
N GLY A 277 4.92 -6.76 -15.83
CA GLY A 277 4.67 -7.61 -17.01
C GLY A 277 3.45 -8.53 -16.87
N ARG A 278 2.84 -8.63 -15.69
CA ARG A 278 1.64 -9.42 -15.44
C ARG A 278 0.37 -8.64 -15.78
N THR A 279 -0.64 -9.33 -16.30
CA THR A 279 -1.97 -8.73 -16.52
C THR A 279 -2.62 -8.34 -15.19
N GLN A 280 -3.60 -7.44 -15.23
CA GLN A 280 -4.30 -7.01 -14.01
C GLN A 280 -5.02 -8.17 -13.32
N SER A 281 -5.63 -9.08 -14.08
CA SER A 281 -6.26 -10.29 -13.54
C SER A 281 -5.26 -11.17 -12.80
N GLN A 282 -4.08 -11.42 -13.39
CA GLN A 282 -3.02 -12.20 -12.74
C GLN A 282 -2.51 -11.52 -11.46
N ARG A 283 -2.34 -10.20 -11.47
CA ARG A 283 -1.92 -9.42 -10.29
C ARG A 283 -2.97 -9.50 -9.19
N THR A 284 -4.24 -9.31 -9.52
CA THR A 284 -5.35 -9.43 -8.57
C THR A 284 -5.43 -10.83 -7.99
N ALA A 285 -5.32 -11.88 -8.81
CA ALA A 285 -5.34 -13.27 -8.35
C ALA A 285 -4.19 -13.58 -7.39
N ALA A 286 -2.96 -13.11 -7.70
CA ALA A 286 -1.79 -13.28 -6.84
C ALA A 286 -1.97 -12.57 -5.49
N LEU A 287 -2.44 -11.32 -5.49
CA LEU A 287 -2.68 -10.56 -4.27
C LEU A 287 -3.79 -11.17 -3.41
N THR A 288 -4.92 -11.50 -4.02
CA THR A 288 -6.04 -12.16 -3.31
C THR A 288 -5.61 -13.49 -2.73
N GLY A 289 -4.87 -14.31 -3.49
CA GLY A 289 -4.32 -15.57 -2.99
C GLY A 289 -3.36 -15.37 -1.82
N PHE A 290 -2.54 -14.32 -1.86
CA PHE A 290 -1.61 -13.97 -0.78
C PHE A 290 -2.35 -13.43 0.45
N GLN A 291 -3.37 -12.59 0.29
CA GLN A 291 -4.21 -12.10 1.38
C GLN A 291 -4.97 -13.23 2.09
N GLN A 292 -5.48 -14.19 1.33
CA GLN A 292 -6.22 -15.35 1.84
C GLN A 292 -5.33 -16.47 2.37
N GLY A 293 -3.99 -16.33 2.30
CA GLY A 293 -3.04 -17.34 2.75
C GLY A 293 -2.90 -18.57 1.82
N ARG A 294 -3.58 -18.60 0.67
CA ARG A 294 -3.39 -19.65 -0.36
C ARG A 294 -2.00 -19.57 -1.00
N ILE A 295 -1.45 -18.38 -1.10
CA ILE A 295 -0.08 -18.09 -1.49
C ILE A 295 0.64 -17.64 -0.23
N ARG A 296 1.70 -18.32 0.16
CA ARG A 296 2.52 -17.97 1.32
C ARG A 296 3.69 -17.06 0.97
N VAL A 297 4.23 -17.21 -0.23
CA VAL A 297 5.40 -16.46 -0.71
C VAL A 297 5.01 -15.63 -1.92
N LEU A 298 5.11 -14.31 -1.82
CA LEU A 298 4.89 -13.41 -2.95
C LEU A 298 6.21 -12.79 -3.39
N VAL A 299 6.62 -13.03 -4.63
CA VAL A 299 7.82 -12.42 -5.22
C VAL A 299 7.42 -11.18 -6.02
N ALA A 300 8.03 -10.04 -5.74
CA ALA A 300 7.64 -8.76 -6.31
C ALA A 300 8.82 -7.93 -6.80
N THR A 301 8.54 -7.02 -7.74
CA THR A 301 9.43 -5.88 -8.04
C THR A 301 8.93 -4.63 -7.34
N ASP A 302 9.80 -3.65 -7.06
CA ASP A 302 9.44 -2.41 -6.37
C ASP A 302 8.20 -1.73 -6.97
N LEU A 303 8.19 -1.57 -8.30
CA LEU A 303 7.08 -0.91 -8.99
C LEU A 303 5.73 -1.61 -8.78
N ALA A 304 5.72 -2.92 -8.72
CA ALA A 304 4.49 -3.71 -8.65
C ALA A 304 4.04 -3.99 -7.21
N SER A 305 4.95 -3.99 -6.26
CA SER A 305 4.65 -4.17 -4.83
C SER A 305 4.13 -2.90 -4.19
N ARG A 306 4.31 -1.80 -4.85
CA ARG A 306 3.82 -0.49 -4.45
C ARG A 306 2.28 -0.52 -4.45
N GLY A 307 1.65 -0.08 -3.34
CA GLY A 307 0.20 -0.18 -3.14
C GLY A 307 -0.29 -1.56 -2.66
N ILE A 308 0.60 -2.53 -2.39
CA ILE A 308 0.20 -3.76 -1.72
C ILE A 308 -0.08 -3.48 -0.25
N HIS A 309 -1.35 -3.42 0.12
CA HIS A 309 -1.78 -3.41 1.51
C HIS A 309 -2.17 -4.83 1.92
N VAL A 310 -1.19 -5.65 2.23
CA VAL A 310 -1.41 -6.93 2.89
C VAL A 310 -0.99 -6.75 4.34
N GLN A 311 -1.90 -7.08 5.25
CA GLN A 311 -1.61 -7.16 6.68
C GLN A 311 -0.87 -8.47 6.99
N ASP A 312 -0.20 -8.54 8.13
CA ASP A 312 0.43 -9.75 8.67
C ASP A 312 1.48 -10.39 7.73
N ILE A 313 2.31 -9.58 7.08
CA ILE A 313 3.53 -10.06 6.44
C ILE A 313 4.57 -10.25 7.55
N ALA A 314 4.90 -11.52 7.83
CA ALA A 314 5.85 -11.86 8.88
C ALA A 314 7.28 -11.52 8.48
N HIS A 315 7.63 -11.74 7.21
CA HIS A 315 8.99 -11.56 6.73
C HIS A 315 9.04 -10.86 5.38
N VAL A 316 9.80 -9.78 5.31
CA VAL A 316 10.19 -9.11 4.06
C VAL A 316 11.62 -9.52 3.72
N ILE A 317 11.86 -10.00 2.51
CA ILE A 317 13.18 -10.42 2.07
C ILE A 317 13.60 -9.62 0.85
N ASN A 318 14.63 -8.77 1.00
CA ASN A 318 15.30 -8.12 -0.11
C ASN A 318 16.29 -9.13 -0.73
N TYR A 319 15.84 -9.93 -1.70
CA TYR A 319 16.68 -10.86 -2.44
C TYR A 319 17.75 -10.14 -3.26
N ASP A 320 17.38 -8.97 -3.77
CA ASP A 320 18.30 -8.00 -4.35
C ASP A 320 18.27 -6.69 -3.55
N LEU A 321 19.47 -6.14 -3.32
CA LEU A 321 19.65 -4.86 -2.62
C LEU A 321 18.84 -3.77 -3.35
N PRO A 322 18.07 -2.93 -2.65
CA PRO A 322 17.38 -1.79 -3.27
C PRO A 322 18.40 -0.72 -3.69
N ASP A 323 18.10 -0.05 -4.80
CA ASP A 323 19.00 0.95 -5.40
C ASP A 323 19.04 2.25 -4.59
N ILE A 324 17.96 2.59 -3.87
CA ILE A 324 17.85 3.82 -3.05
C ILE A 324 17.21 3.54 -1.69
N ALA A 325 17.50 4.42 -0.73
CA ALA A 325 17.06 4.31 0.66
C ALA A 325 15.53 4.29 0.82
N GLU A 326 14.84 5.07 0.02
CA GLU A 326 13.38 5.16 0.02
C GLU A 326 12.74 3.82 -0.36
N ASN A 327 13.28 3.13 -1.38
CA ASN A 327 12.82 1.80 -1.76
C ASN A 327 12.99 0.80 -0.61
N PHE A 328 14.12 0.88 0.13
CA PHE A 328 14.33 0.06 1.31
C PHE A 328 13.22 0.25 2.35
N ILE A 329 12.91 1.50 2.71
CA ILE A 329 11.85 1.82 3.67
C ILE A 329 10.49 1.34 3.18
N HIS A 330 10.16 1.55 1.91
CA HIS A 330 8.91 1.10 1.31
C HIS A 330 8.77 -0.42 1.29
N ARG A 331 9.87 -1.16 1.11
CA ARG A 331 9.89 -2.63 1.19
C ARG A 331 9.72 -3.09 2.62
N VAL A 332 10.55 -2.62 3.53
CA VAL A 332 10.54 -3.00 4.95
C VAL A 332 9.22 -2.64 5.62
N GLY A 333 8.66 -1.48 5.30
CA GLY A 333 7.35 -1.05 5.79
C GLY A 333 6.15 -1.90 5.33
N ARG A 334 6.37 -3.06 4.70
CA ARG A 334 5.33 -4.07 4.44
C ARG A 334 5.13 -5.01 5.62
N THR A 335 6.07 -5.08 6.56
CA THR A 335 5.97 -5.83 7.82
C THR A 335 5.96 -4.89 9.03
N GLY A 336 5.69 -5.40 10.23
CA GLY A 336 5.68 -4.62 11.47
C GLY A 336 4.56 -3.57 11.56
N ARG A 337 3.41 -3.80 10.92
CA ARG A 337 2.28 -2.87 10.88
C ARG A 337 1.33 -3.09 12.06
N ALA A 338 0.58 -2.03 12.40
CA ALA A 338 -0.47 -2.05 13.44
C ALA A 338 0.03 -2.57 14.80
N GLY A 339 1.28 -2.26 15.17
CA GLY A 339 1.90 -2.71 16.43
C GLY A 339 2.44 -4.14 16.41
N GLY A 340 2.31 -4.87 15.30
CA GLY A 340 2.88 -6.21 15.13
C GLY A 340 4.40 -6.18 14.95
N HIS A 341 5.08 -7.27 15.32
CA HIS A 341 6.50 -7.47 15.06
C HIS A 341 6.73 -8.07 13.67
N GLY A 342 7.85 -7.73 13.05
CA GLY A 342 8.23 -8.23 11.74
C GLY A 342 9.73 -8.39 11.55
N VAL A 343 10.12 -9.14 10.53
CA VAL A 343 11.52 -9.32 10.15
C VAL A 343 11.75 -8.82 8.73
N ALA A 344 12.85 -8.11 8.53
CA ALA A 344 13.33 -7.70 7.21
C ALA A 344 14.76 -8.19 7.00
N SER A 345 14.97 -9.05 6.01
CA SER A 345 16.27 -9.61 5.67
C SER A 345 16.76 -9.11 4.32
N THR A 346 17.99 -8.65 4.25
CA THR A 346 18.62 -8.17 3.02
C THR A 346 19.78 -9.08 2.63
N LEU A 347 19.74 -9.64 1.42
CA LEU A 347 20.79 -10.49 0.86
C LEU A 347 21.68 -9.65 -0.05
N PHE A 348 22.98 -9.64 0.22
CA PHE A 348 23.95 -8.84 -0.55
C PHE A 348 25.22 -9.62 -0.81
N GLY A 349 25.86 -9.36 -1.95
CA GLY A 349 27.17 -9.92 -2.26
C GLY A 349 28.32 -9.12 -1.63
N ARG A 350 29.49 -9.71 -1.61
CA ARG A 350 30.71 -9.05 -1.08
C ARG A 350 31.00 -7.73 -1.80
N GLU A 351 30.73 -7.68 -3.09
CA GLU A 351 30.88 -6.51 -3.95
C GLU A 351 29.91 -5.37 -3.60
N GLN A 352 28.79 -5.69 -2.95
CA GLN A 352 27.74 -4.74 -2.57
C GLN A 352 27.90 -4.19 -1.14
N ARG A 353 28.99 -4.50 -0.45
CA ARG A 353 29.23 -4.01 0.92
C ARG A 353 29.20 -2.48 1.02
N SER A 354 29.83 -1.80 0.06
CA SER A 354 29.86 -0.33 0.03
C SER A 354 28.48 0.28 -0.19
N GLU A 355 27.65 -0.32 -1.05
CA GLU A 355 26.27 0.08 -1.29
C GLU A 355 25.43 -0.09 -0.02
N LEU A 356 25.53 -1.23 0.66
CA LEU A 356 24.83 -1.49 1.92
C LEU A 356 25.24 -0.50 3.02
N MET A 357 26.55 -0.21 3.15
CA MET A 357 27.04 0.76 4.14
C MET A 357 26.56 2.20 3.82
N ALA A 358 26.48 2.56 2.55
CA ALA A 358 25.90 3.84 2.12
C ALA A 358 24.41 3.92 2.47
N LEU A 359 23.66 2.84 2.22
CA LEU A 359 22.25 2.72 2.58
C LEU A 359 22.05 2.88 4.10
N GLU A 360 22.83 2.19 4.93
CA GLU A 360 22.78 2.31 6.39
C GLU A 360 23.05 3.73 6.88
N ARG A 361 24.05 4.40 6.29
CA ARG A 361 24.36 5.80 6.63
C ARG A 361 23.23 6.75 6.28
N THR A 362 22.64 6.60 5.09
CA THR A 362 21.51 7.44 4.64
C THR A 362 20.30 7.25 5.54
N LEU A 363 20.03 6.01 5.97
CA LEU A 363 18.89 5.68 6.83
C LEU A 363 19.16 5.95 8.33
N GLY A 364 20.41 6.18 8.72
CA GLY A 364 20.81 6.32 10.13
C GLY A 364 20.49 5.05 10.94
N ILE A 365 20.64 3.87 10.34
CA ILE A 365 20.41 2.57 10.96
C ILE A 365 21.64 1.69 10.83
N LYS A 366 21.71 0.65 11.67
CA LYS A 366 22.69 -0.43 11.55
C LYS A 366 21.91 -1.75 11.48
N MET A 367 22.06 -2.47 10.37
CA MET A 367 21.43 -3.77 10.19
C MET A 367 22.21 -4.83 10.97
N GLU A 368 21.50 -5.75 11.60
CA GLU A 368 22.11 -6.89 12.28
C GLU A 368 22.79 -7.79 11.25
N ARG A 369 24.12 -7.96 11.36
CA ARG A 369 24.89 -8.82 10.47
C ARG A 369 24.68 -10.28 10.86
N MET A 370 24.05 -11.02 9.97
CA MET A 370 23.81 -12.45 10.14
C MET A 370 24.78 -13.27 9.32
N ARG A 371 25.27 -14.35 9.88
CA ARG A 371 26.08 -15.32 9.11
C ARG A 371 25.14 -16.21 8.29
N ALA A 372 25.46 -16.38 7.03
CA ALA A 372 24.85 -17.42 6.22
C ALA A 372 25.45 -18.77 6.65
N GLU A 373 25.03 -19.32 7.80
CA GLU A 373 25.50 -20.64 8.25
C GLU A 373 25.14 -21.68 7.20
N GLY A 374 26.11 -22.42 6.76
CA GLY A 374 26.04 -23.48 5.79
C GLY A 374 27.44 -23.93 5.49
N ASP A 375 28.02 -24.70 6.42
CA ASP A 375 29.19 -25.52 6.15
C ASP A 375 28.83 -26.61 5.12
N PRO A 376 29.70 -26.98 4.17
CA PRO A 376 29.42 -27.98 3.13
C PRO A 376 29.13 -29.40 3.64
N GLY A 377 29.02 -29.60 4.95
CA GLY A 377 28.81 -30.89 5.59
C GLY A 377 27.41 -31.21 6.13
N GLU A 378 26.48 -30.25 6.23
CA GLU A 378 25.16 -30.53 6.76
C GLU A 378 24.20 -31.00 5.65
N LYS A 379 23.82 -32.27 5.71
CA LYS A 379 22.74 -32.87 4.90
C LYS A 379 21.45 -32.04 5.08
N GLN A 380 20.85 -31.61 3.97
CA GLN A 380 19.55 -30.93 3.96
C GLN A 380 18.54 -31.72 4.80
N PRO A 381 17.91 -31.11 5.80
CA PRO A 381 16.77 -31.77 6.44
C PRO A 381 15.61 -31.84 5.43
N PRO A 382 14.79 -32.91 5.45
CA PRO A 382 13.63 -33.06 4.58
C PRO A 382 12.48 -32.13 5.04
N ALA A 383 12.69 -30.82 4.95
CA ALA A 383 11.85 -29.83 5.60
C ALA A 383 10.61 -29.42 4.79
N VAL A 384 10.54 -29.74 3.51
CA VAL A 384 9.44 -29.29 2.65
C VAL A 384 8.13 -30.06 2.93
N LYS A 385 8.21 -31.35 3.25
CA LYS A 385 7.02 -32.16 3.57
C LYS A 385 6.35 -31.73 4.89
N LEU A 386 7.14 -31.47 5.93
CA LEU A 386 6.62 -31.07 7.25
C LEU A 386 5.95 -29.70 7.26
N ALA A 387 6.48 -28.75 6.47
CA ALA A 387 5.90 -27.41 6.36
C ALA A 387 4.56 -27.41 5.62
N LEU A 388 4.43 -28.27 4.58
CA LEU A 388 3.18 -28.45 3.84
C LEU A 388 2.11 -29.17 4.69
N GLU A 389 2.50 -30.18 5.46
CA GLU A 389 1.57 -30.90 6.35
C GLU A 389 1.08 -30.02 7.50
N ARG A 390 1.93 -29.19 8.10
CA ARG A 390 1.54 -28.22 9.13
C ARG A 390 0.66 -27.09 8.58
N PHE A 391 0.91 -26.65 7.36
CA PHE A 391 0.08 -25.62 6.71
C PHE A 391 -1.30 -26.17 6.32
N GLN A 392 -1.36 -27.41 5.82
CA GLN A 392 -2.61 -28.09 5.49
C GLN A 392 -3.41 -28.49 6.74
N SER A 393 -2.76 -28.85 7.85
CA SER A 393 -3.44 -29.17 9.11
C SER A 393 -4.02 -27.92 9.78
N ASN A 394 -3.33 -26.79 9.73
CA ASN A 394 -3.85 -25.50 10.23
C ASN A 394 -5.02 -24.96 9.38
N THR A 395 -5.04 -25.25 8.09
CA THR A 395 -6.17 -24.88 7.20
C THR A 395 -7.38 -25.78 7.45
N LYS A 396 -7.17 -27.09 7.69
CA LYS A 396 -8.24 -28.02 8.04
C LYS A 396 -8.86 -27.75 9.42
N SER A 397 -8.07 -27.36 10.42
CA SER A 397 -8.59 -27.03 11.75
C SER A 397 -9.42 -25.72 11.78
N ARG A 398 -9.17 -24.79 10.84
CA ARG A 398 -9.98 -23.59 10.69
C ARG A 398 -11.27 -23.79 9.89
N ILE A 399 -11.31 -24.78 8.98
CA ILE A 399 -12.51 -25.11 8.21
C ILE A 399 -13.48 -25.96 9.04
N GLY A 400 -13.00 -26.71 10.05
CA GLY A 400 -13.82 -27.53 10.93
C GLY A 400 -14.58 -26.77 12.04
N GLN A 401 -14.45 -25.44 12.13
CA GLN A 401 -15.14 -24.61 13.14
C GLN A 401 -16.19 -23.67 12.54
N LEU A 402 -16.70 -23.95 11.35
CA LEU A 402 -17.92 -23.27 10.86
C LEU A 402 -19.14 -24.07 11.36
N PRO A 403 -20.14 -23.42 12.03
CA PRO A 403 -21.36 -24.08 12.44
C PRO A 403 -22.09 -24.61 11.20
N GLY A 404 -22.44 -25.91 11.24
CA GLY A 404 -23.26 -26.51 10.23
C GLY A 404 -24.69 -25.98 10.32
N GLU A 405 -25.02 -25.05 9.46
CA GLU A 405 -26.37 -24.70 9.04
C GLU A 405 -26.21 -23.90 7.74
N ILE A 406 -26.35 -24.56 6.65
CA ILE A 406 -26.89 -24.16 5.34
C ILE A 406 -26.56 -25.29 4.35
N LEU A 407 -27.33 -26.37 4.44
CA LEU A 407 -27.44 -27.38 3.38
C LEU A 407 -28.84 -28.03 3.45
N GLN A 408 -29.86 -27.25 3.09
CA GLN A 408 -31.18 -27.76 2.65
C GLN A 408 -31.97 -26.61 2.02
N ALA A 409 -31.88 -26.45 0.73
CA ALA A 409 -32.89 -25.98 -0.22
C ALA A 409 -32.20 -25.86 -1.59
N GLN A 410 -32.34 -26.81 -2.46
CA GLN A 410 -33.31 -26.92 -3.55
C GLN A 410 -33.00 -28.16 -4.40
N VAL A 411 -33.97 -28.99 -4.48
CA VAL A 411 -34.21 -29.86 -5.62
C VAL A 411 -34.79 -29.01 -6.74
#